data_7f2a1670ab9a4002b6a5e7930c2424fc
#
_entry.id   7f2a1670ab9a4002b6a5e7930c2424fc
#
_cell.length_a   1.000
_cell.length_b   1.000
_cell.length_c   1.000
_cell.angle_alpha   90.00
_cell.angle_beta   90.00
_cell.angle_gamma   90.00
#
_symmetry.space_group_name_H-M   'P 1'
#
loop_
_entity.id
_entity.type
_entity.pdbx_description
1 polymer ?
#
loop_
_entity_poly.entity_id
_entity_poly.type
_entity_poly.pdbx_seq_one_letter_code
_entity_poly.pdbx_strand_id
1 'polypeptide(L)'
;MGRRRAQAALLLAALTIATMSAIVGPAAAEGAAPAGASWSSFTGDRTKLLERLAPAFVSCFQRRDSAVDPLSPIFHGCLDWHSAVHAAYSHHVLYRRTGDEKYLELAQNQIAPQGVSLVPVEHLYEQAKGQDLPLTENPYGFGWFLVLARERERAADMKDFREMADYAADMLIQWFDTRLERGDTTQYILDTAHPNYSWSLVNLDLWAKFTKAKKVQQAVRRAVKPLLDPGLDRLCTLKNDRNPKASGFQPACLMRLATVAHIFGDDMKRWVAARVPRDFHVPPVTEPVNCHAGGLNFTRAFALYQLYEVTGNESFRDNHAALIRYHVSRPDLYMGESYAEDPGYLCYSHWVAQMGVRAISLSYGD
;
A
#
# COMPACT_ATOMS: atom_id res chain seq x y z
N MET A 1 -1.96 27.31 -64.36
CA MET A 1 -3.04 26.82 -65.27
C MET A 1 -3.55 25.49 -64.72
N GLY A 2 -4.85 25.37 -64.48
CA GLY A 2 -5.57 24.12 -64.40
C GLY A 2 -6.27 23.90 -63.04
N ARG A 3 -7.31 24.69 -62.70
CA ARG A 3 -8.32 24.33 -61.68
C ARG A 3 -9.20 23.21 -62.22
N ARG A 4 -9.43 22.15 -61.42
CA ARG A 4 -10.66 21.33 -61.58
C ARG A 4 -11.29 21.14 -60.18
N ARG A 5 -12.53 21.62 -60.13
CA ARG A 5 -13.54 21.44 -59.07
C ARG A 5 -14.03 19.99 -59.13
N ALA A 6 -14.23 19.35 -58.01
CA ALA A 6 -15.08 18.17 -57.90
C ALA A 6 -16.17 18.44 -56.88
N GLN A 7 -17.38 18.21 -57.31
CA GLN A 7 -18.65 18.52 -56.66
C GLN A 7 -18.95 17.58 -55.50
N ALA A 8 -19.58 18.17 -54.48
CA ALA A 8 -20.19 17.49 -53.36
C ALA A 8 -21.45 16.73 -53.80
N ALA A 9 -21.59 15.49 -53.40
CA ALA A 9 -22.84 14.75 -53.40
C ALA A 9 -23.36 14.64 -51.97
N LEU A 10 -24.45 15.36 -51.68
CA LEU A 10 -25.24 15.20 -50.46
C LEU A 10 -26.06 13.89 -50.57
N LEU A 11 -25.84 12.97 -49.68
CA LEU A 11 -26.76 11.87 -49.40
C LEU A 11 -27.46 12.17 -48.05
N LEU A 12 -28.74 12.51 -48.12
CA LEU A 12 -29.65 12.52 -46.99
C LEU A 12 -29.89 11.07 -46.53
N ALA A 13 -29.39 10.70 -45.34
CA ALA A 13 -29.87 9.52 -44.67
C ALA A 13 -30.86 9.94 -43.57
N ALA A 14 -32.10 9.54 -43.70
CA ALA A 14 -33.14 9.75 -42.71
C ALA A 14 -32.83 8.91 -41.47
N LEU A 15 -32.59 9.59 -40.35
CA LEU A 15 -32.37 8.97 -39.04
C LEU A 15 -33.72 8.76 -38.37
N THR A 16 -34.19 7.53 -38.33
CA THR A 16 -35.33 7.11 -37.50
C THR A 16 -34.87 7.07 -36.04
N ILE A 17 -35.34 8.01 -35.26
CA ILE A 17 -35.12 8.03 -33.81
C ILE A 17 -36.09 7.01 -33.18
N ALA A 18 -35.53 5.84 -32.82
CA ALA A 18 -36.22 4.91 -31.95
C ALA A 18 -36.00 5.40 -30.50
N THR A 19 -37.06 5.89 -29.88
CA THR A 19 -37.11 6.22 -28.45
C THR A 19 -37.02 4.92 -27.64
N MET A 20 -35.83 4.55 -27.21
CA MET A 20 -35.66 3.56 -26.15
C MET A 20 -36.01 4.22 -24.82
N SER A 21 -37.15 3.92 -24.29
CA SER A 21 -37.50 4.18 -22.90
C SER A 21 -36.53 3.40 -22.02
N ALA A 22 -35.54 4.09 -21.42
CA ALA A 22 -34.70 3.53 -20.39
C ALA A 22 -35.59 3.18 -19.20
N ILE A 23 -35.75 1.89 -18.94
CA ILE A 23 -36.27 1.40 -17.68
C ILE A 23 -35.20 1.74 -16.64
N VAL A 24 -35.43 2.81 -15.90
CA VAL A 24 -34.65 3.12 -14.69
C VAL A 24 -34.96 2.02 -13.68
N GLY A 25 -34.09 1.02 -13.63
CA GLY A 25 -34.10 0.06 -12.53
C GLY A 25 -33.86 0.79 -11.21
N PRO A 26 -34.35 0.26 -10.09
CA PRO A 26 -34.15 0.89 -8.79
C PRO A 26 -32.66 1.08 -8.54
N ALA A 27 -32.29 2.30 -8.10
CA ALA A 27 -30.94 2.64 -7.70
C ALA A 27 -30.43 1.56 -6.75
N ALA A 28 -29.31 0.92 -7.11
CA ALA A 28 -28.67 -0.04 -6.24
C ALA A 28 -28.42 0.65 -4.89
N ALA A 29 -28.99 0.07 -3.84
CA ALA A 29 -28.83 0.54 -2.48
C ALA A 29 -27.31 0.72 -2.22
N GLU A 30 -26.94 1.89 -1.66
CA GLU A 30 -25.58 2.21 -1.24
C GLU A 30 -24.96 0.98 -0.57
N GLY A 31 -23.82 0.52 -1.09
CA GLY A 31 -23.23 -0.77 -0.76
C GLY A 31 -22.95 -0.95 0.71
N ALA A 32 -23.95 -1.44 1.43
CA ALA A 32 -23.72 -2.03 2.73
C ALA A 32 -22.74 -3.20 2.52
N ALA A 33 -21.61 -3.18 3.20
CA ALA A 33 -20.75 -4.34 3.31
C ALA A 33 -21.61 -5.56 3.66
N PRO A 34 -21.35 -6.75 3.09
CA PRO A 34 -22.18 -7.91 3.34
C PRO A 34 -22.36 -8.10 4.84
N ALA A 35 -23.59 -7.85 5.30
CA ALA A 35 -23.95 -8.00 6.69
C ALA A 35 -23.79 -9.48 7.04
N GLY A 36 -22.85 -9.81 7.95
CA GLY A 36 -22.83 -11.11 8.58
C GLY A 36 -21.52 -11.91 8.60
N ALA A 37 -20.41 -11.42 8.06
CA ALA A 37 -19.14 -12.12 8.27
C ALA A 37 -18.52 -11.70 9.61
N SER A 38 -18.68 -12.54 10.63
CA SER A 38 -18.07 -12.32 11.93
C SER A 38 -16.53 -12.26 11.84
N TRP A 39 -15.88 -11.65 12.83
CA TRP A 39 -14.42 -11.70 12.98
C TRP A 39 -13.89 -13.13 12.96
N SER A 40 -14.60 -14.06 13.60
CA SER A 40 -14.28 -15.49 13.58
C SER A 40 -14.24 -16.05 12.15
N SER A 41 -15.23 -15.72 11.31
CA SER A 41 -15.22 -16.11 9.90
C SER A 41 -14.01 -15.50 9.16
N PHE A 42 -13.71 -14.22 9.36
CA PHE A 42 -12.57 -13.57 8.74
C PHE A 42 -11.26 -14.28 9.13
N THR A 43 -11.05 -14.54 10.41
CA THR A 43 -9.84 -15.20 10.89
C THR A 43 -9.68 -16.62 10.34
N GLY A 44 -10.79 -17.35 10.15
CA GLY A 44 -10.79 -18.66 9.50
C GLY A 44 -10.47 -18.64 8.01
N ASP A 45 -10.78 -17.52 7.33
CA ASP A 45 -10.60 -17.39 5.88
C ASP A 45 -9.29 -16.68 5.47
N ARG A 46 -8.49 -16.17 6.40
CA ARG A 46 -7.31 -15.32 6.11
C ARG A 46 -6.38 -15.92 5.06
N THR A 47 -6.03 -17.18 5.18
CA THR A 47 -5.17 -17.87 4.22
C THR A 47 -5.80 -17.93 2.83
N LYS A 48 -7.09 -18.24 2.73
CA LYS A 48 -7.82 -18.23 1.46
C LYS A 48 -7.87 -16.82 0.83
N LEU A 49 -7.98 -15.77 1.65
CA LEU A 49 -7.95 -14.39 1.16
C LEU A 49 -6.57 -14.02 0.61
N LEU A 50 -5.49 -14.45 1.27
CA LEU A 50 -4.12 -14.31 0.76
C LEU A 50 -3.94 -15.03 -0.57
N GLU A 51 -4.39 -16.29 -0.67
CA GLU A 51 -4.31 -17.10 -1.89
C GLU A 51 -5.09 -16.49 -3.07
N ARG A 52 -6.22 -15.82 -2.80
CA ARG A 52 -6.97 -15.09 -3.84
C ARG A 52 -6.22 -13.88 -4.39
N LEU A 53 -5.39 -13.24 -3.60
CA LEU A 53 -4.55 -12.12 -4.03
C LEU A 53 -3.30 -12.58 -4.80
N ALA A 54 -2.86 -13.83 -4.58
CA ALA A 54 -1.60 -14.35 -5.11
C ALA A 54 -1.44 -14.21 -6.64
N PRO A 55 -2.43 -14.50 -7.49
CA PRO A 55 -2.27 -14.41 -8.93
C PRO A 55 -1.77 -13.04 -9.41
N ALA A 56 -2.20 -11.94 -8.78
CA ALA A 56 -1.80 -10.59 -9.16
C ALA A 56 -0.29 -10.37 -9.00
N PHE A 57 0.28 -10.69 -7.85
CA PHE A 57 1.71 -10.44 -7.60
C PHE A 57 2.62 -11.57 -8.08
N VAL A 58 2.12 -12.80 -8.23
CA VAL A 58 2.86 -13.88 -8.92
C VAL A 58 3.07 -13.49 -10.38
N SER A 59 2.02 -13.10 -11.08
CA SER A 59 2.09 -12.66 -12.47
C SER A 59 3.04 -11.48 -12.65
N CYS A 60 2.90 -10.46 -11.82
CA CYS A 60 3.73 -9.27 -11.89
C CYS A 60 5.22 -9.60 -11.60
N PHE A 61 5.49 -10.40 -10.59
CA PHE A 61 6.87 -10.71 -10.17
C PHE A 61 7.63 -11.57 -11.18
N GLN A 62 6.95 -12.42 -11.92
CA GLN A 62 7.56 -13.27 -12.96
C GLN A 62 7.93 -12.52 -14.25
N ARG A 63 7.51 -11.27 -14.39
CA ARG A 63 7.82 -10.49 -15.60
C ARG A 63 9.30 -10.12 -15.64
N ARG A 64 9.91 -10.37 -16.78
CA ARG A 64 11.34 -10.06 -17.03
C ARG A 64 11.54 -8.97 -18.07
N ASP A 65 10.45 -8.51 -18.67
CA ASP A 65 10.40 -7.54 -19.75
C ASP A 65 10.18 -6.10 -19.24
N SER A 66 10.10 -5.92 -17.93
CA SER A 66 9.98 -4.58 -17.36
C SER A 66 11.32 -3.86 -17.48
N ALA A 67 11.51 -3.22 -18.62
CA ALA A 67 12.60 -2.28 -18.84
C ALA A 67 12.51 -1.01 -17.99
N VAL A 68 11.57 -0.99 -17.03
CA VAL A 68 11.18 0.22 -16.31
C VAL A 68 12.16 0.57 -15.19
N ASP A 69 12.93 -0.41 -14.70
CA ASP A 69 14.04 -0.13 -13.78
C ASP A 69 15.29 -0.93 -14.15
N PRO A 70 16.08 -0.46 -15.13
CA PRO A 70 17.34 -1.10 -15.50
C PRO A 70 18.39 -1.04 -14.38
N LEU A 71 18.10 -0.36 -13.27
CA LEU A 71 19.06 -0.07 -12.22
C LEU A 71 19.05 -1.10 -11.09
N SER A 72 18.05 -1.99 -11.05
CA SER A 72 17.98 -3.00 -10.01
C SER A 72 18.35 -4.39 -10.50
N PRO A 73 19.56 -4.85 -10.23
CA PRO A 73 19.94 -6.23 -10.54
C PRO A 73 19.32 -7.25 -9.59
N ILE A 74 18.75 -6.83 -8.46
CA ILE A 74 18.21 -7.70 -7.42
C ILE A 74 16.67 -7.80 -7.52
N PHE A 75 16.00 -6.66 -7.60
CA PHE A 75 14.55 -6.61 -7.67
C PHE A 75 14.12 -6.24 -9.08
N HIS A 76 13.69 -7.22 -9.83
CA HIS A 76 13.17 -7.09 -11.17
C HIS A 76 11.80 -7.79 -11.27
N GLY A 77 11.10 -7.58 -12.35
CA GLY A 77 9.70 -7.93 -12.47
C GLY A 77 8.80 -6.81 -11.95
N CYS A 78 7.50 -7.01 -12.00
CA CYS A 78 6.52 -5.97 -11.74
C CYS A 78 6.78 -4.68 -12.55
N LEU A 79 6.47 -3.51 -11.99
CA LEU A 79 6.58 -2.24 -12.73
C LEU A 79 7.90 -1.51 -12.41
N ASP A 80 8.28 -1.49 -11.15
CA ASP A 80 9.42 -0.75 -10.62
C ASP A 80 10.05 -1.48 -9.43
N TRP A 81 11.10 -0.89 -8.86
CA TRP A 81 11.84 -1.48 -7.76
C TRP A 81 10.95 -1.78 -6.56
N HIS A 82 10.16 -0.80 -6.08
CA HIS A 82 9.35 -1.03 -4.89
C HIS A 82 8.22 -2.04 -5.14
N SER A 83 7.65 -2.10 -6.33
CA SER A 83 6.62 -3.10 -6.64
C SER A 83 7.17 -4.53 -6.67
N ALA A 84 8.42 -4.72 -7.12
CA ALA A 84 9.12 -5.99 -7.00
C ALA A 84 9.41 -6.36 -5.53
N VAL A 85 9.79 -5.38 -4.69
CA VAL A 85 9.94 -5.56 -3.23
C VAL A 85 8.62 -5.96 -2.58
N HIS A 86 7.49 -5.32 -2.94
CA HIS A 86 6.15 -5.70 -2.46
C HIS A 86 5.80 -7.14 -2.82
N ALA A 87 6.07 -7.56 -4.06
CA ALA A 87 5.78 -8.90 -4.51
C ALA A 87 6.65 -9.93 -3.78
N ALA A 88 7.95 -9.67 -3.63
CA ALA A 88 8.86 -10.52 -2.87
C ALA A 88 8.40 -10.68 -1.41
N TYR A 89 7.99 -9.58 -0.74
CA TYR A 89 7.37 -9.64 0.58
C TYR A 89 6.14 -10.54 0.60
N SER A 90 5.25 -10.37 -0.38
CA SER A 90 4.00 -11.12 -0.44
C SER A 90 4.21 -12.63 -0.61
N HIS A 91 5.20 -13.03 -1.40
CA HIS A 91 5.61 -14.42 -1.54
C HIS A 91 6.10 -15.03 -0.21
N HIS A 92 6.94 -14.31 0.54
CA HIS A 92 7.40 -14.79 1.85
C HIS A 92 6.25 -14.92 2.86
N VAL A 93 5.29 -14.00 2.84
CA VAL A 93 4.07 -14.11 3.67
C VAL A 93 3.27 -15.35 3.30
N LEU A 94 3.03 -15.58 2.01
CA LEU A 94 2.29 -16.76 1.57
C LEU A 94 3.01 -18.04 1.97
N TYR A 95 4.31 -18.15 1.71
CA TYR A 95 5.09 -19.29 2.15
C TYR A 95 4.91 -19.55 3.65
N ARG A 96 5.10 -18.53 4.48
CA ARG A 96 4.98 -18.66 5.94
C ARG A 96 3.57 -19.05 6.41
N ARG A 97 2.51 -18.68 5.66
CA ARG A 97 1.12 -18.93 6.04
C ARG A 97 0.53 -20.20 5.45
N THR A 98 1.04 -20.67 4.34
CA THR A 98 0.54 -21.86 3.64
C THR A 98 1.47 -23.07 3.77
N GLY A 99 2.79 -22.83 3.98
CA GLY A 99 3.83 -23.87 3.89
C GLY A 99 4.09 -24.33 2.44
N ASP A 100 3.53 -23.67 1.43
CA ASP A 100 3.70 -24.02 0.03
C ASP A 100 5.03 -23.48 -0.50
N GLU A 101 6.00 -24.38 -0.70
CA GLU A 101 7.38 -24.09 -1.13
C GLU A 101 7.45 -23.31 -2.45
N LYS A 102 6.45 -23.44 -3.32
CA LYS A 102 6.43 -22.71 -4.59
C LYS A 102 6.57 -21.19 -4.40
N TYR A 103 6.03 -20.64 -3.31
CA TYR A 103 6.13 -19.20 -3.04
C TYR A 103 7.54 -18.81 -2.61
N LEU A 104 8.23 -19.65 -1.83
CA LEU A 104 9.63 -19.40 -1.49
C LEU A 104 10.54 -19.52 -2.72
N GLU A 105 10.33 -20.54 -3.55
CA GLU A 105 11.06 -20.72 -4.82
C GLU A 105 10.86 -19.52 -5.75
N LEU A 106 9.63 -19.05 -5.91
CA LEU A 106 9.34 -17.85 -6.71
C LEU A 106 10.12 -16.63 -6.19
N ALA A 107 10.09 -16.39 -4.87
CA ALA A 107 10.83 -15.28 -4.26
C ALA A 107 12.34 -15.39 -4.48
N GLN A 108 12.91 -16.59 -4.32
CA GLN A 108 14.35 -16.82 -4.50
C GLN A 108 14.80 -16.70 -5.95
N ASN A 109 14.00 -17.21 -6.89
CA ASN A 109 14.33 -17.16 -8.32
C ASN A 109 14.30 -15.74 -8.90
N GLN A 110 13.58 -14.82 -8.26
CA GLN A 110 13.51 -13.41 -8.68
C GLN A 110 14.58 -12.54 -8.05
N ILE A 111 15.06 -12.92 -6.87
CA ILE A 111 16.20 -12.26 -6.26
C ILE A 111 17.45 -12.76 -6.97
N ALA A 112 18.28 -11.85 -7.49
CA ALA A 112 19.45 -12.20 -8.28
C ALA A 112 20.33 -13.23 -7.56
N PRO A 113 20.77 -14.28 -8.24
CA PRO A 113 21.57 -15.36 -7.63
C PRO A 113 22.97 -14.92 -7.18
N GLN A 114 23.36 -13.69 -7.47
CA GLN A 114 24.67 -13.11 -7.12
C GLN A 114 24.77 -12.65 -5.66
N GLY A 115 23.73 -12.89 -4.87
CA GLY A 115 23.68 -12.47 -3.48
C GLY A 115 23.15 -11.07 -3.30
N VAL A 116 22.97 -10.70 -2.04
CA VAL A 116 22.46 -9.38 -1.65
C VAL A 116 23.60 -8.37 -1.67
N SER A 117 23.34 -7.24 -2.32
CA SER A 117 24.26 -6.12 -2.41
C SER A 117 23.58 -4.82 -2.00
N LEU A 118 24.32 -3.91 -1.37
CA LEU A 118 23.84 -2.55 -1.08
C LEU A 118 23.76 -1.66 -2.33
N VAL A 119 24.47 -2.04 -3.39
CA VAL A 119 24.61 -1.23 -4.61
C VAL A 119 23.29 -0.75 -5.18
N PRO A 120 22.21 -1.55 -5.29
CA PRO A 120 20.94 -1.05 -5.82
C PRO A 120 20.31 0.05 -4.97
N VAL A 121 20.35 -0.07 -3.65
CA VAL A 121 19.76 0.93 -2.75
C VAL A 121 20.61 2.19 -2.71
N GLU A 122 21.93 2.03 -2.62
CA GLU A 122 22.89 3.13 -2.65
C GLU A 122 22.85 3.89 -3.97
N HIS A 123 22.79 3.18 -5.09
CA HIS A 123 22.70 3.76 -6.42
C HIS A 123 21.42 4.56 -6.63
N LEU A 124 20.28 4.04 -6.22
CA LEU A 124 19.00 4.76 -6.25
C LEU A 124 19.05 6.05 -5.40
N TYR A 125 19.69 5.98 -4.23
CA TYR A 125 19.84 7.13 -3.36
C TYR A 125 20.74 8.20 -3.98
N GLU A 126 21.91 7.84 -4.51
CA GLU A 126 22.84 8.79 -5.14
C GLU A 126 22.26 9.40 -6.44
N GLN A 127 21.53 8.63 -7.21
CA GLN A 127 20.82 9.16 -8.38
C GLN A 127 19.80 10.25 -8.01
N ALA A 128 19.05 10.03 -6.95
CA ALA A 128 18.08 11.01 -6.51
C ALA A 128 18.69 12.29 -5.98
N LYS A 129 19.74 12.12 -5.21
CA LYS A 129 20.49 13.23 -4.65
C LYS A 129 21.04 14.17 -5.74
N GLY A 130 21.38 13.61 -6.92
CA GLY A 130 21.93 14.36 -8.05
C GLY A 130 20.91 14.96 -9.03
N GLN A 131 19.64 14.55 -8.99
CA GLN A 131 18.68 14.84 -10.08
C GLN A 131 17.41 15.62 -9.68
N ASP A 132 17.25 16.02 -8.42
CA ASP A 132 15.97 16.59 -7.91
C ASP A 132 14.73 15.74 -8.22
N LEU A 133 14.91 14.49 -8.64
CA LEU A 133 13.80 13.60 -8.93
C LEU A 133 13.17 13.13 -7.61
N PRO A 134 11.83 13.15 -7.50
CA PRO A 134 11.17 12.54 -6.39
C PRO A 134 11.43 11.04 -6.44
N LEU A 135 12.37 10.56 -5.61
CA LEU A 135 12.56 9.14 -5.45
C LEU A 135 11.30 8.56 -4.83
N THR A 136 10.59 7.79 -5.61
CA THR A 136 9.50 6.95 -5.12
C THR A 136 10.00 5.93 -4.08
N GLU A 137 11.30 5.64 -4.09
CA GLU A 137 11.94 4.69 -3.19
C GLU A 137 12.21 5.27 -1.80
N ASN A 138 12.50 6.56 -1.69
CA ASN A 138 12.73 7.21 -0.39
C ASN A 138 11.61 8.22 -0.09
N PRO A 139 10.74 8.00 0.91
CA PRO A 139 10.85 6.99 1.98
C PRO A 139 10.07 5.68 1.73
N TYR A 140 9.22 5.60 0.72
CA TYR A 140 8.22 4.56 0.56
C TYR A 140 8.82 3.16 0.30
N GLY A 141 9.60 3.03 -0.75
CA GLY A 141 10.23 1.76 -1.13
C GLY A 141 11.19 1.25 -0.06
N PHE A 142 11.95 2.16 0.59
CA PHE A 142 12.84 1.78 1.70
C PHE A 142 12.03 1.26 2.91
N GLY A 143 10.88 1.89 3.21
CA GLY A 143 9.97 1.36 4.23
C GLY A 143 9.47 -0.05 3.89
N TRP A 144 9.13 -0.32 2.65
CA TRP A 144 8.75 -1.66 2.19
C TRP A 144 9.90 -2.65 2.24
N PHE A 145 11.11 -2.21 1.92
CA PHE A 145 12.27 -3.10 2.00
C PHE A 145 12.55 -3.58 3.43
N LEU A 146 12.37 -2.73 4.43
CA LEU A 146 12.45 -3.15 5.85
C LEU A 146 11.41 -4.21 6.20
N VAL A 147 10.20 -4.07 5.65
CA VAL A 147 9.14 -5.08 5.84
C VAL A 147 9.49 -6.40 5.17
N LEU A 148 10.04 -6.36 3.95
CA LEU A 148 10.50 -7.55 3.24
C LEU A 148 11.65 -8.23 3.99
N ALA A 149 12.68 -7.52 4.39
CA ALA A 149 13.84 -8.08 5.09
C ALA A 149 13.43 -8.79 6.38
N ARG A 150 12.52 -8.15 7.16
CA ARG A 150 11.95 -8.77 8.37
C ARG A 150 11.16 -10.03 8.04
N GLU A 151 10.31 -10.01 7.01
CA GLU A 151 9.47 -11.14 6.65
C GLU A 151 10.30 -12.31 6.11
N ARG A 152 11.34 -12.04 5.30
CA ARG A 152 12.27 -13.03 4.78
C ARG A 152 13.00 -13.78 5.90
N GLU A 153 13.46 -13.06 6.93
CA GLU A 153 14.07 -13.68 8.09
C GLU A 153 13.07 -14.50 8.90
N ARG A 154 11.82 -14.03 9.06
CA ARG A 154 10.77 -14.75 9.80
C ARG A 154 10.24 -15.97 9.07
N ALA A 155 10.15 -15.92 7.75
CA ALA A 155 9.59 -16.98 6.93
C ALA A 155 10.59 -18.10 6.65
N ALA A 156 11.87 -17.76 6.46
CA ALA A 156 12.88 -18.70 5.97
C ALA A 156 14.23 -18.65 6.72
N ASP A 157 14.33 -17.91 7.83
CA ASP A 157 15.56 -17.62 8.60
C ASP A 157 16.71 -17.07 7.72
N MET A 158 16.36 -16.37 6.64
CA MET A 158 17.32 -15.77 5.71
C MET A 158 17.66 -14.35 6.12
N LYS A 159 18.92 -14.11 6.51
CA LYS A 159 19.44 -12.83 7.02
C LYS A 159 20.28 -12.07 6.00
N ASP A 160 20.29 -12.53 4.78
CA ASP A 160 21.07 -11.97 3.66
C ASP A 160 20.71 -10.51 3.31
N PHE A 161 19.48 -10.07 3.66
CA PHE A 161 19.06 -8.67 3.49
C PHE A 161 19.37 -7.76 4.68
N ARG A 162 19.98 -8.26 5.74
CA ARG A 162 20.16 -7.50 6.98
C ARG A 162 21.00 -6.23 6.78
N GLU A 163 22.15 -6.34 6.12
CA GLU A 163 23.04 -5.21 5.88
C GLU A 163 22.36 -4.13 5.02
N MET A 164 21.72 -4.55 3.94
CA MET A 164 20.98 -3.65 3.06
C MET A 164 19.78 -2.99 3.77
N ALA A 165 19.11 -3.72 4.67
CA ALA A 165 18.00 -3.17 5.46
C ALA A 165 18.48 -2.17 6.52
N ASP A 166 19.62 -2.41 7.14
CA ASP A 166 20.23 -1.46 8.06
C ASP A 166 20.64 -0.16 7.33
N TYR A 167 21.17 -0.28 6.10
CA TYR A 167 21.42 0.89 5.25
C TYR A 167 20.14 1.64 4.89
N ALA A 168 19.08 0.94 4.46
CA ALA A 168 17.79 1.54 4.17
C ALA A 168 17.18 2.24 5.41
N ALA A 169 17.35 1.65 6.60
CA ALA A 169 16.93 2.26 7.85
C ALA A 169 17.71 3.56 8.14
N ASP A 170 19.01 3.60 7.89
CA ASP A 170 19.83 4.81 8.04
C ASP A 170 19.40 5.92 7.05
N MET A 171 19.05 5.57 5.83
CA MET A 171 18.53 6.53 4.84
C MET A 171 17.16 7.09 5.26
N LEU A 172 16.27 6.25 5.80
CA LEU A 172 15.02 6.71 6.37
C LEU A 172 15.22 7.65 7.56
N ILE A 173 16.17 7.34 8.45
CA ILE A 173 16.52 8.22 9.57
C ILE A 173 16.97 9.58 9.06
N GLN A 174 17.87 9.65 8.08
CA GLN A 174 18.31 10.89 7.47
C GLN A 174 17.13 11.66 6.83
N TRP A 175 16.23 10.96 6.17
CA TRP A 175 15.03 11.57 5.60
C TRP A 175 14.17 12.22 6.68
N PHE A 176 13.88 11.52 7.80
CA PHE A 176 13.12 12.06 8.92
C PHE A 176 13.81 13.25 9.59
N ASP A 177 15.11 13.12 9.90
CA ASP A 177 15.88 14.18 10.55
C ASP A 177 15.90 15.45 9.65
N THR A 178 16.05 15.29 8.32
CA THR A 178 15.96 16.42 7.36
C THR A 178 14.58 17.09 7.37
N ARG A 179 13.47 16.34 7.49
CA ARG A 179 12.12 16.95 7.58
C ARG A 179 11.92 17.70 8.89
N LEU A 180 12.47 17.16 9.98
CA LEU A 180 12.45 17.82 11.29
C LEU A 180 13.25 19.15 11.26
N GLU A 181 14.45 19.14 10.70
CA GLU A 181 15.31 20.32 10.58
C GLU A 181 14.68 21.43 9.71
N ARG A 182 14.01 21.04 8.62
CA ARG A 182 13.33 21.98 7.72
C ARG A 182 11.99 22.47 8.26
N GLY A 183 11.41 21.81 9.27
CA GLY A 183 10.09 22.14 9.79
C GLY A 183 8.95 21.85 8.80
N ASP A 184 9.16 20.99 7.80
CA ASP A 184 8.22 20.71 6.73
C ASP A 184 7.44 19.37 6.92
N THR A 185 7.49 18.79 8.12
CA THR A 185 6.87 17.48 8.42
C THR A 185 5.37 17.43 8.15
N THR A 186 4.65 18.54 8.36
CA THR A 186 3.18 18.58 8.21
C THR A 186 2.72 18.17 6.82
N GLN A 187 3.38 18.63 5.76
CA GLN A 187 2.99 18.28 4.39
C GLN A 187 3.12 16.78 4.13
N TYR A 188 4.14 16.11 4.66
CA TYR A 188 4.35 14.67 4.52
C TYR A 188 3.44 13.84 5.43
N ILE A 189 3.05 14.37 6.59
CA ILE A 189 2.06 13.71 7.47
C ILE A 189 0.67 13.70 6.79
N LEU A 190 0.33 14.77 6.08
CA LEU A 190 -0.93 14.90 5.36
C LEU A 190 -0.88 14.32 3.94
N ASP A 191 0.27 13.86 3.48
CA ASP A 191 0.42 13.26 2.16
C ASP A 191 -0.35 11.93 2.07
N THR A 192 -1.01 11.74 0.94
CA THR A 192 -1.84 10.54 0.68
C THR A 192 -1.20 9.57 -0.30
N ALA A 193 0.08 9.76 -0.64
CA ALA A 193 0.83 8.96 -1.60
C ALA A 193 2.16 8.44 -1.03
N HIS A 194 3.16 8.26 -1.90
CA HIS A 194 4.45 7.65 -1.57
C HIS A 194 5.22 8.34 -0.42
N PRO A 195 5.30 9.67 -0.32
CA PRO A 195 6.07 10.29 0.75
C PRO A 195 5.33 10.38 2.09
N ASN A 196 4.30 9.54 2.30
CA ASN A 196 3.56 9.55 3.57
C ASN A 196 4.47 9.26 4.76
N TYR A 197 4.56 10.25 5.65
CA TYR A 197 5.43 10.22 6.83
C TYR A 197 5.10 9.07 7.78
N SER A 198 3.82 8.90 8.06
CA SER A 198 3.33 7.92 9.05
C SER A 198 3.54 6.48 8.58
N TRP A 199 3.29 6.19 7.30
CA TRP A 199 3.55 4.88 6.70
C TRP A 199 5.03 4.49 6.83
N SER A 200 5.93 5.41 6.48
CA SER A 200 7.37 5.13 6.53
C SER A 200 7.87 4.97 7.96
N LEU A 201 7.33 5.76 8.89
CA LEU A 201 7.72 5.70 10.30
C LEU A 201 7.28 4.39 10.98
N VAL A 202 6.07 3.89 10.70
CA VAL A 202 5.62 2.62 11.28
C VAL A 202 6.48 1.45 10.82
N ASN A 203 6.94 1.46 9.57
CA ASN A 203 7.81 0.41 9.05
C ASN A 203 9.23 0.50 9.64
N LEU A 204 9.75 1.70 9.86
CA LEU A 204 11.01 1.90 10.57
C LEU A 204 10.92 1.44 12.04
N ASP A 205 9.80 1.68 12.73
CA ASP A 205 9.58 1.21 14.10
C ASP A 205 9.50 -0.32 14.18
N LEU A 206 8.81 -0.95 13.23
CA LEU A 206 8.78 -2.42 13.12
C LEU A 206 10.17 -3.02 12.97
N TRP A 207 11.03 -2.40 12.15
CA TRP A 207 12.43 -2.81 12.01
C TRP A 207 13.21 -2.60 13.30
N ALA A 208 13.05 -1.45 13.95
CA ALA A 208 13.68 -1.12 15.21
C ALA A 208 13.32 -2.11 16.34
N LYS A 209 12.05 -2.50 16.44
CA LYS A 209 11.55 -3.49 17.40
C LYS A 209 12.09 -4.89 17.09
N PHE A 210 12.11 -5.29 15.84
CA PHE A 210 12.59 -6.59 15.39
C PHE A 210 14.09 -6.77 15.63
N THR A 211 14.91 -5.78 15.26
CA THR A 211 16.38 -5.84 15.41
C THR A 211 16.86 -5.45 16.79
N LYS A 212 16.00 -4.81 17.60
CA LYS A 212 16.35 -4.19 18.89
C LYS A 212 17.45 -3.12 18.78
N ALA A 213 17.62 -2.52 17.59
CA ALA A 213 18.62 -1.52 17.29
C ALA A 213 18.33 -0.20 18.00
N LYS A 214 19.09 0.11 19.05
CA LYS A 214 18.90 1.30 19.91
C LYS A 214 18.96 2.62 19.12
N LYS A 215 19.87 2.73 18.14
CA LYS A 215 19.98 3.91 17.25
C LYS A 215 18.66 4.16 16.53
N VAL A 216 18.08 3.13 15.91
CA VAL A 216 16.83 3.22 15.17
C VAL A 216 15.67 3.55 16.10
N GLN A 217 15.59 2.91 17.28
CA GLN A 217 14.56 3.22 18.29
C GLN A 217 14.60 4.69 18.74
N GLN A 218 15.80 5.24 18.93
CA GLN A 218 15.96 6.65 19.28
C GLN A 218 15.52 7.59 18.15
N ALA A 219 15.83 7.24 16.90
CA ALA A 219 15.38 7.99 15.73
C ALA A 219 13.85 7.98 15.60
N VAL A 220 13.20 6.82 15.78
CA VAL A 220 11.74 6.69 15.81
C VAL A 220 11.12 7.59 16.89
N ARG A 221 11.70 7.61 18.10
CA ARG A 221 11.22 8.48 19.20
C ARG A 221 11.34 9.98 18.88
N ARG A 222 12.32 10.39 18.07
CA ARG A 222 12.39 11.78 17.58
C ARG A 222 11.34 12.03 16.49
N ALA A 223 11.29 11.14 15.51
CA ALA A 223 10.44 11.27 14.34
C ALA A 223 8.93 11.21 14.65
N VAL A 224 8.51 10.56 15.74
CA VAL A 224 7.09 10.47 16.10
C VAL A 224 6.53 11.77 16.71
N LYS A 225 7.38 12.66 17.23
CA LYS A 225 6.94 13.88 17.92
C LYS A 225 6.02 14.77 17.09
N PRO A 226 6.30 15.06 15.81
CA PRO A 226 5.39 15.88 14.99
C PRO A 226 3.98 15.29 14.85
N LEU A 227 3.84 13.96 14.90
CA LEU A 227 2.52 13.31 14.82
C LEU A 227 1.63 13.66 16.03
N LEU A 228 2.22 14.08 17.13
CA LEU A 228 1.52 14.45 18.37
C LEU A 228 1.09 15.93 18.40
N ASP A 229 1.48 16.74 17.42
CA ASP A 229 1.18 18.15 17.38
C ASP A 229 -0.36 18.37 17.37
N PRO A 230 -0.92 19.11 18.38
CA PRO A 230 -2.33 19.44 18.42
C PRO A 230 -2.79 20.30 17.22
N GLY A 231 -1.87 21.05 16.60
CA GLY A 231 -2.15 21.81 15.38
C GLY A 231 -2.65 20.93 14.23
N LEU A 232 -2.15 19.71 14.15
CA LEU A 232 -2.59 18.74 13.15
C LEU A 232 -4.03 18.27 13.34
N ASP A 233 -4.60 18.33 14.53
CA ASP A 233 -5.98 17.88 14.77
C ASP A 233 -7.01 18.72 13.99
N ARG A 234 -6.69 19.95 13.67
CA ARG A 234 -7.52 20.85 12.83
C ARG A 234 -7.34 20.59 11.33
N LEU A 235 -6.14 20.19 10.91
CA LEU A 235 -5.81 19.92 9.51
C LEU A 235 -6.17 18.49 9.13
N CYS A 236 -6.00 17.57 10.07
CA CYS A 236 -6.14 16.15 9.90
C CYS A 236 -7.54 15.67 10.33
N THR A 237 -8.52 15.91 9.48
CA THR A 237 -9.88 15.47 9.76
C THR A 237 -10.14 14.09 9.17
N LEU A 238 -10.66 13.17 9.96
CA LEU A 238 -11.03 11.81 9.51
C LEU A 238 -12.12 11.81 8.42
N LYS A 239 -12.74 12.95 8.13
CA LYS A 239 -13.70 13.10 7.04
C LYS A 239 -13.08 12.77 5.69
N ASN A 240 -11.83 13.20 5.46
CA ASN A 240 -11.12 12.90 4.21
C ASN A 240 -10.83 11.41 4.08
N ASP A 241 -10.46 10.74 5.18
CA ASP A 241 -10.18 9.30 5.18
C ASP A 241 -11.44 8.45 4.98
N ARG A 242 -12.64 9.00 5.26
CA ARG A 242 -13.93 8.36 4.97
C ARG A 242 -14.42 8.62 3.54
N ASN A 243 -13.81 9.53 2.81
CA ASN A 243 -14.26 9.88 1.46
C ASN A 243 -14.06 8.70 0.49
N PRO A 244 -15.12 8.12 -0.09
CA PRO A 244 -15.00 7.02 -1.05
C PRO A 244 -14.38 7.48 -2.38
N LYS A 245 -14.31 8.78 -2.64
CA LYS A 245 -13.71 9.41 -3.82
C LYS A 245 -12.34 10.03 -3.52
N ALA A 246 -11.65 9.59 -2.47
CA ALA A 246 -10.27 10.02 -2.22
C ALA A 246 -9.34 9.53 -3.33
N SER A 247 -8.36 10.34 -3.68
CA SER A 247 -7.46 10.08 -4.83
C SER A 247 -6.12 9.43 -4.46
N GLY A 248 -5.75 9.43 -3.18
CA GLY A 248 -4.53 8.80 -2.71
C GLY A 248 -4.74 7.36 -2.24
N PHE A 249 -3.65 6.67 -1.96
CA PHE A 249 -3.70 5.31 -1.40
C PHE A 249 -3.38 5.24 0.10
N GLN A 250 -3.04 6.36 0.73
CA GLN A 250 -2.82 6.44 2.17
C GLN A 250 -3.95 7.24 2.83
N PRO A 251 -4.62 6.72 3.86
CA PRO A 251 -5.55 7.46 4.68
C PRO A 251 -4.75 8.29 5.71
N ALA A 252 -4.27 9.47 5.29
CA ALA A 252 -3.21 10.21 5.98
C ALA A 252 -3.49 10.44 7.48
N CYS A 253 -4.72 10.84 7.82
CA CYS A 253 -5.09 11.14 9.21
C CYS A 253 -5.28 9.87 10.03
N LEU A 254 -5.94 8.87 9.47
CA LEU A 254 -6.09 7.57 10.13
C LEU A 254 -4.74 6.89 10.32
N MET A 255 -3.84 6.99 9.31
CA MET A 255 -2.49 6.45 9.38
C MET A 255 -1.64 7.16 10.44
N ARG A 256 -1.76 8.50 10.58
CA ARG A 256 -1.13 9.25 11.68
C ARG A 256 -1.51 8.66 13.03
N LEU A 257 -2.82 8.49 13.27
CA LEU A 257 -3.31 7.98 14.56
C LEU A 257 -2.89 6.53 14.80
N ALA A 258 -2.95 5.69 13.77
CA ALA A 258 -2.50 4.32 13.80
C ALA A 258 -1.01 4.19 14.11
N THR A 259 -0.17 5.04 13.52
CA THR A 259 1.28 5.06 13.76
C THR A 259 1.61 5.45 15.19
N VAL A 260 0.95 6.48 15.75
CA VAL A 260 1.12 6.85 17.16
C VAL A 260 0.68 5.71 18.08
N ALA A 261 -0.48 5.10 17.80
CA ALA A 261 -0.97 3.94 18.54
C ALA A 261 0.04 2.79 18.50
N HIS A 262 0.56 2.46 17.32
CA HIS A 262 1.53 1.38 17.13
C HIS A 262 2.85 1.60 17.89
N ILE A 263 3.39 2.84 17.89
CA ILE A 263 4.69 3.15 18.49
C ILE A 263 4.59 3.14 20.03
N PHE A 264 3.54 3.70 20.59
CA PHE A 264 3.39 3.91 22.03
C PHE A 264 2.48 2.89 22.73
N GLY A 265 1.67 2.14 22.01
CA GLY A 265 0.76 1.15 22.56
C GLY A 265 -0.26 1.76 23.53
N ASP A 266 -0.48 1.10 24.67
CA ASP A 266 -1.49 1.46 25.66
C ASP A 266 -1.33 2.88 26.23
N ASP A 267 -0.12 3.43 26.24
CA ASP A 267 0.14 4.79 26.72
C ASP A 267 -0.66 5.84 25.93
N MET A 268 -0.98 5.56 24.66
CA MET A 268 -1.74 6.45 23.78
C MET A 268 -3.21 6.10 23.64
N LYS A 269 -3.72 5.10 24.31
CA LYS A 269 -5.13 4.68 24.24
C LYS A 269 -6.12 5.84 24.42
N ARG A 270 -5.90 6.69 25.45
CA ARG A 270 -6.75 7.86 25.70
C ARG A 270 -6.60 8.93 24.63
N TRP A 271 -5.39 9.15 24.14
CA TRP A 271 -5.11 10.12 23.09
C TRP A 271 -5.78 9.75 21.77
N VAL A 272 -5.75 8.46 21.40
CA VAL A 272 -6.45 7.92 20.22
C VAL A 272 -7.97 8.04 20.41
N ALA A 273 -8.50 7.60 21.56
CA ALA A 273 -9.93 7.61 21.83
C ALA A 273 -10.55 9.02 21.82
N ALA A 274 -9.73 10.05 22.12
CA ALA A 274 -10.19 11.44 22.03
C ALA A 274 -10.28 11.98 20.58
N ARG A 275 -9.71 11.26 19.60
CA ARG A 275 -9.60 11.69 18.19
C ARG A 275 -10.37 10.82 17.21
N VAL A 276 -10.66 9.57 17.60
CA VAL A 276 -11.43 8.65 16.76
C VAL A 276 -12.73 8.27 17.50
N PRO A 277 -13.89 8.62 16.96
CA PRO A 277 -15.17 8.19 17.54
C PRO A 277 -15.25 6.66 17.65
N ARG A 278 -15.92 6.16 18.68
CA ARG A 278 -16.07 4.71 18.89
C ARG A 278 -16.83 4.01 17.77
N ASP A 279 -17.74 4.70 17.14
CA ASP A 279 -18.56 4.25 16.00
C ASP A 279 -17.95 4.65 14.66
N PHE A 280 -16.68 5.08 14.64
CA PHE A 280 -15.99 5.46 13.42
C PHE A 280 -15.94 4.27 12.46
N HIS A 281 -16.49 4.48 11.29
CA HIS A 281 -16.54 3.51 10.21
C HIS A 281 -16.10 4.16 8.89
N VAL A 282 -15.36 3.43 8.10
CA VAL A 282 -14.88 3.84 6.78
C VAL A 282 -15.58 3.00 5.72
N PRO A 283 -16.35 3.60 4.81
CA PRO A 283 -16.96 2.86 3.71
C PRO A 283 -15.90 2.40 2.70
N PRO A 284 -16.13 1.29 1.99
CA PRO A 284 -15.22 0.86 0.94
C PRO A 284 -15.21 1.87 -0.23
N VAL A 285 -14.05 1.99 -0.88
CA VAL A 285 -13.94 2.57 -2.22
C VAL A 285 -14.44 1.52 -3.20
N THR A 286 -15.54 1.83 -3.87
CA THR A 286 -16.22 0.92 -4.81
C THR A 286 -15.82 1.18 -6.27
N GLU A 287 -15.50 2.45 -6.56
CA GLU A 287 -15.09 2.94 -7.87
C GLU A 287 -13.91 3.89 -7.67
N PRO A 288 -12.65 3.41 -7.77
CA PRO A 288 -11.48 4.25 -7.62
C PRO A 288 -11.46 5.37 -8.66
N VAL A 289 -11.22 6.61 -8.22
CA VAL A 289 -11.14 7.77 -9.11
C VAL A 289 -9.84 7.82 -9.92
N ASN A 290 -8.84 7.06 -9.51
CA ASN A 290 -7.56 6.87 -10.20
C ASN A 290 -6.87 5.61 -9.68
N CYS A 291 -5.72 5.26 -10.26
CA CYS A 291 -4.94 4.07 -9.90
C CYS A 291 -4.56 4.03 -8.40
N HIS A 292 -4.16 5.15 -7.82
CA HIS A 292 -3.76 5.19 -6.41
C HIS A 292 -4.92 4.88 -5.46
N ALA A 293 -6.13 5.35 -5.78
CA ALA A 293 -7.31 5.06 -4.96
C ALA A 293 -7.65 3.55 -4.90
N GLY A 294 -7.14 2.76 -5.86
CA GLY A 294 -7.31 1.30 -5.90
C GLY A 294 -6.86 0.60 -4.62
N GLY A 295 -5.74 1.01 -4.02
CA GLY A 295 -5.20 0.38 -2.79
C GLY A 295 -5.79 0.89 -1.48
N LEU A 296 -6.61 1.95 -1.51
CA LEU A 296 -7.03 2.68 -0.30
C LEU A 296 -7.83 1.82 0.69
N ASN A 297 -8.60 0.84 0.23
CA ASN A 297 -9.32 -0.07 1.13
C ASN A 297 -8.36 -0.86 2.03
N PHE A 298 -7.26 -1.32 1.50
CA PHE A 298 -6.27 -2.10 2.25
C PHE A 298 -5.46 -1.25 3.23
N THR A 299 -5.08 -0.05 2.86
CA THR A 299 -4.35 0.85 3.77
C THR A 299 -5.24 1.40 4.88
N ARG A 300 -6.53 1.63 4.60
CA ARG A 300 -7.55 1.91 5.62
C ARG A 300 -7.70 0.73 6.58
N ALA A 301 -7.82 -0.49 6.05
CA ALA A 301 -7.89 -1.69 6.85
C ALA A 301 -6.65 -1.87 7.73
N PHE A 302 -5.45 -1.63 7.18
CA PHE A 302 -4.20 -1.64 7.93
C PHE A 302 -4.24 -0.70 9.14
N ALA A 303 -4.61 0.56 8.93
CA ALA A 303 -4.67 1.56 9.99
C ALA A 303 -5.73 1.23 11.04
N LEU A 304 -6.91 0.78 10.64
CA LEU A 304 -7.98 0.38 11.55
C LEU A 304 -7.58 -0.77 12.46
N TYR A 305 -6.85 -1.77 11.94
CA TYR A 305 -6.40 -2.88 12.76
C TYR A 305 -5.40 -2.44 13.83
N GLN A 306 -4.45 -1.58 13.49
CA GLN A 306 -3.52 -1.00 14.48
C GLN A 306 -4.24 -0.20 15.58
N LEU A 307 -5.29 0.54 15.22
CA LEU A 307 -6.13 1.22 16.21
C LEU A 307 -6.89 0.24 17.09
N TYR A 308 -7.36 -0.87 16.54
CA TYR A 308 -8.01 -1.94 17.31
C TYR A 308 -7.06 -2.53 18.34
N GLU A 309 -5.82 -2.86 17.95
CA GLU A 309 -4.83 -3.48 18.87
C GLU A 309 -4.60 -2.64 20.12
N VAL A 310 -4.63 -1.32 20.00
CA VAL A 310 -4.40 -0.41 21.14
C VAL A 310 -5.69 -0.08 21.88
N THR A 311 -6.79 0.12 21.18
CA THR A 311 -8.05 0.59 21.81
C THR A 311 -8.93 -0.55 22.31
N GLY A 312 -8.80 -1.74 21.74
CA GLY A 312 -9.71 -2.85 21.94
C GLY A 312 -11.11 -2.60 21.32
N ASN A 313 -11.27 -1.58 20.47
CA ASN A 313 -12.54 -1.25 19.86
C ASN A 313 -12.85 -2.19 18.70
N GLU A 314 -13.76 -3.12 18.93
CA GLU A 314 -14.14 -4.17 17.97
C GLU A 314 -14.69 -3.61 16.65
N SER A 315 -15.30 -2.43 16.62
CA SER A 315 -15.79 -1.83 15.37
C SER A 315 -14.66 -1.52 14.40
N PHE A 316 -13.44 -1.20 14.87
CA PHE A 316 -12.26 -1.02 14.00
C PHE A 316 -11.83 -2.34 13.39
N ARG A 317 -11.79 -3.41 14.18
CA ARG A 317 -11.48 -4.77 13.74
C ARG A 317 -12.49 -5.27 12.70
N ASP A 318 -13.76 -5.06 12.97
CA ASP A 318 -14.83 -5.52 12.08
C ASP A 318 -14.84 -4.72 10.76
N ASN A 319 -14.55 -3.42 10.82
CA ASN A 319 -14.40 -2.60 9.62
C ASN A 319 -13.14 -2.98 8.82
N HIS A 320 -12.01 -3.29 9.49
CA HIS A 320 -10.83 -3.88 8.85
C HIS A 320 -11.20 -5.13 8.04
N ALA A 321 -11.88 -6.10 8.67
CA ALA A 321 -12.29 -7.33 8.02
C ALA A 321 -13.25 -7.09 6.84
N ALA A 322 -14.20 -6.17 7.01
CA ALA A 322 -15.17 -5.81 5.98
C ALA A 322 -14.51 -5.20 4.75
N LEU A 323 -13.57 -4.26 4.92
CA LEU A 323 -12.83 -3.62 3.82
C LEU A 323 -11.99 -4.63 3.03
N ILE A 324 -11.31 -5.56 3.72
CA ILE A 324 -10.51 -6.60 3.09
C ILE A 324 -11.42 -7.54 2.29
N ARG A 325 -12.48 -8.07 2.89
CA ARG A 325 -13.41 -8.98 2.20
C ARG A 325 -14.04 -8.34 0.99
N TYR A 326 -14.49 -7.09 1.13
CA TYR A 326 -15.05 -6.33 0.01
C TYR A 326 -14.05 -6.26 -1.14
N HIS A 327 -12.82 -5.82 -0.87
CA HIS A 327 -11.83 -5.61 -1.92
C HIS A 327 -11.40 -6.92 -2.58
N VAL A 328 -11.15 -7.98 -1.79
CA VAL A 328 -10.76 -9.30 -2.32
C VAL A 328 -11.91 -9.95 -3.12
N SER A 329 -13.17 -9.56 -2.88
CA SER A 329 -14.30 -10.02 -3.71
C SER A 329 -14.40 -9.31 -5.07
N ARG A 330 -13.56 -8.29 -5.32
CA ARG A 330 -13.54 -7.44 -6.53
C ARG A 330 -12.19 -7.58 -7.27
N PRO A 331 -11.97 -8.69 -8.01
CA PRO A 331 -10.72 -8.89 -8.75
C PRO A 331 -10.39 -7.76 -9.72
N ASP A 332 -11.42 -7.12 -10.28
CA ASP A 332 -11.32 -5.96 -11.15
C ASP A 332 -10.59 -4.75 -10.51
N LEU A 333 -10.46 -4.72 -9.18
CA LEU A 333 -9.78 -3.65 -8.45
C LEU A 333 -8.30 -3.96 -8.12
N TYR A 334 -7.80 -5.18 -8.43
CA TYR A 334 -6.40 -5.54 -8.14
C TYR A 334 -5.77 -6.50 -9.16
N MET A 335 -6.51 -6.95 -10.17
CA MET A 335 -6.03 -7.81 -11.24
C MET A 335 -5.92 -7.03 -12.54
N GLY A 336 -4.86 -7.29 -13.32
CA GLY A 336 -4.74 -6.87 -14.71
C GLY A 336 -4.49 -8.08 -15.59
N GLU A 337 -5.06 -8.11 -16.78
CA GLU A 337 -4.98 -9.27 -17.68
C GLU A 337 -3.74 -9.24 -18.59
N SER A 338 -3.33 -8.05 -19.04
CA SER A 338 -2.20 -7.90 -19.97
C SER A 338 -1.34 -6.68 -19.62
N TYR A 339 -0.03 -6.81 -19.81
CA TYR A 339 0.91 -5.75 -19.46
C TYR A 339 0.89 -4.57 -20.45
N ALA A 340 0.88 -4.85 -21.74
CA ALA A 340 1.09 -3.83 -22.76
C ALA A 340 -0.19 -3.04 -23.07
N GLU A 341 -1.34 -3.66 -22.92
CA GLU A 341 -2.63 -3.15 -23.39
C GLU A 341 -3.65 -2.95 -22.26
N ASP A 342 -3.32 -3.43 -21.04
CA ASP A 342 -4.21 -3.42 -19.89
C ASP A 342 -3.88 -2.30 -18.91
N PRO A 343 -4.69 -1.23 -18.88
CA PRO A 343 -4.53 -0.17 -17.87
C PRO A 343 -4.66 -0.69 -16.43
N GLY A 344 -5.33 -1.82 -16.20
CA GLY A 344 -5.45 -2.46 -14.89
C GLY A 344 -4.11 -2.94 -14.34
N TYR A 345 -3.21 -3.45 -15.18
CA TYR A 345 -1.87 -3.82 -14.74
C TYR A 345 -1.07 -2.60 -14.24
N LEU A 346 -1.00 -1.54 -15.03
CA LEU A 346 -0.31 -0.31 -14.66
C LEU A 346 -0.97 0.37 -13.46
N CYS A 347 -2.28 0.18 -13.26
CA CYS A 347 -3.02 0.77 -12.17
C CYS A 347 -2.97 -0.07 -10.89
N TYR A 348 -3.15 -1.40 -10.98
CA TYR A 348 -3.53 -2.20 -9.81
C TYR A 348 -2.61 -3.38 -9.53
N SER A 349 -2.39 -4.27 -10.48
CA SER A 349 -1.83 -5.60 -10.19
C SER A 349 -0.39 -5.60 -9.72
N HIS A 350 0.38 -4.55 -10.02
CA HIS A 350 1.76 -4.45 -9.57
C HIS A 350 1.91 -4.07 -8.08
N TRP A 351 0.83 -3.61 -7.38
CA TRP A 351 0.98 -3.13 -6.00
C TRP A 351 -0.24 -3.31 -5.10
N VAL A 352 -1.49 -3.28 -5.61
CA VAL A 352 -2.71 -3.26 -4.78
C VAL A 352 -2.88 -4.55 -3.98
N ALA A 353 -2.69 -5.71 -4.62
CA ALA A 353 -2.82 -7.01 -3.95
C ALA A 353 -1.80 -7.16 -2.81
N GLN A 354 -0.60 -6.64 -2.97
CA GLN A 354 0.47 -6.67 -1.98
C GLN A 354 0.14 -5.82 -0.74
N MET A 355 -0.55 -4.69 -0.91
CA MET A 355 -1.14 -3.94 0.21
C MET A 355 -2.19 -4.79 0.95
N GLY A 356 -2.96 -5.58 0.22
CA GLY A 356 -3.92 -6.53 0.80
C GLY A 356 -3.22 -7.60 1.65
N VAL A 357 -2.14 -8.18 1.13
CA VAL A 357 -1.30 -9.12 1.90
C VAL A 357 -0.80 -8.48 3.18
N ARG A 358 -0.32 -7.23 3.12
CA ARG A 358 0.17 -6.48 4.28
C ARG A 358 -0.93 -6.25 5.33
N ALA A 359 -2.13 -5.85 4.88
CA ALA A 359 -3.26 -5.62 5.78
C ALA A 359 -3.73 -6.93 6.45
N ILE A 360 -3.85 -8.02 5.69
CA ILE A 360 -4.26 -9.31 6.22
C ILE A 360 -3.23 -9.85 7.22
N SER A 361 -1.93 -9.68 6.95
CA SER A 361 -0.84 -10.18 7.78
C SER A 361 -0.89 -9.65 9.22
N LEU A 362 -1.29 -8.41 9.43
CA LEU A 362 -1.44 -7.83 10.77
C LEU A 362 -2.37 -8.67 11.65
N SER A 363 -3.44 -9.18 11.09
CA SER A 363 -4.45 -9.93 11.84
C SER A 363 -3.98 -11.29 12.36
N TYR A 364 -2.76 -11.71 12.03
CA TYR A 364 -2.13 -12.90 12.61
C TYR A 364 -1.33 -12.57 13.90
N GLY A 365 -1.26 -11.31 14.31
CA GLY A 365 -0.49 -10.87 15.47
C GLY A 365 1.02 -10.76 15.18
N ASP A 366 1.37 -10.31 14.01
CA ASP A 366 2.76 -10.24 13.50
C ASP A 366 3.47 -8.90 13.74
#